data_f4cd1ad737cb1c5efadb521afa5f17fb
#
_entry.id   f4cd1ad737cb1c5efadb521afa5f17fb
#
_cell.length_a   1.000
_cell.length_b   1.000
_cell.length_c   1.000
_cell.angle_alpha   90.00
_cell.angle_beta   90.00
_cell.angle_gamma   90.00
#
_symmetry.space_group_name_H-M   'P 1'
#
loop_
_entity.id
_entity.type
_entity.pdbx_description
1 polymer ?
#
loop_
_entity_poly.entity_id
_entity_poly.type
_entity_poly.pdbx_seq_one_letter_code
_entity_poly.pdbx_strand_id
1 'polypeptide(L)'
;MTNAELQVMFDIIVDNFNPNDDFSIEDTNHQMHKNWQRFLKAGFDATSITKMMSPEDIWEHYDELIAYGAKIDMTKLFSDFGGKFFDKNFTMENWDKLVNRGISPDLLADRCYCDYDRNLFNTDGFEGLLAKGVSAEKVLELISDRLKNREDWPEEQVEILTWLYDNGLPKANVTEWLEEHANSKMVNYIVRSDSDFYKKFDMEDDHTFDCWLDINGYQYFNEKELSELPNKISVDMLINFFSMKNIIDNCSLYGFGAFISDYLKVGESIDTLAKKFMDEIGYSSNPSDSDAMLDLVWAGASVDIIDPAKYLNLVDVSQLTDYIAESWYDYFECQNYDSQLISKLLKQ
;
A
#
# COMPACT_ATOMS: atom_id res chain seq x y z
N MET A 1 57.23 0.36 35.49
CA MET A 1 55.97 0.21 34.74
C MET A 1 56.29 -0.24 33.33
N THR A 2 55.72 -1.31 32.88
CA THR A 2 55.86 -1.78 31.51
C THR A 2 54.92 -0.97 30.61
N ASN A 3 55.13 -0.95 29.29
CA ASN A 3 54.22 -0.28 28.36
C ASN A 3 52.79 -0.83 28.49
N ALA A 4 52.62 -2.11 28.81
CA ALA A 4 51.29 -2.70 29.00
C ALA A 4 50.60 -2.16 30.27
N GLU A 5 51.31 -1.93 31.37
CA GLU A 5 50.73 -1.33 32.58
C GLU A 5 50.37 0.13 32.35
N LEU A 6 51.19 0.87 31.59
CA LEU A 6 50.90 2.24 31.16
C LEU A 6 49.65 2.31 30.29
N GLN A 7 49.48 1.35 29.37
CA GLN A 7 48.30 1.28 28.51
C GLN A 7 47.02 1.01 29.34
N VAL A 8 47.06 0.06 30.28
CA VAL A 8 45.91 -0.22 31.17
C VAL A 8 45.51 1.01 32.00
N MET A 9 46.50 1.74 32.54
CA MET A 9 46.20 2.98 33.26
C MET A 9 45.60 4.07 32.34
N PHE A 10 46.10 4.18 31.13
CA PHE A 10 45.59 5.09 30.16
C PHE A 10 44.14 4.75 29.78
N ASP A 11 43.84 3.48 29.52
CA ASP A 11 42.49 3.02 29.18
C ASP A 11 41.49 3.29 30.31
N ILE A 12 41.89 3.09 31.60
CA ILE A 12 41.05 3.42 32.77
C ILE A 12 40.72 4.93 32.77
N ILE A 13 41.70 5.78 32.48
CA ILE A 13 41.49 7.23 32.46
C ILE A 13 40.54 7.59 31.31
N VAL A 14 40.73 7.00 30.12
CA VAL A 14 39.92 7.24 28.94
C VAL A 14 38.47 6.75 29.12
N ASP A 15 38.30 5.58 29.75
CA ASP A 15 36.95 5.02 29.97
C ASP A 15 36.10 5.84 30.98
N ASN A 16 36.78 6.66 31.81
CA ASN A 16 36.14 7.60 32.74
C ASN A 16 36.04 9.02 32.18
N PHE A 17 36.52 9.25 30.94
CA PHE A 17 36.48 10.54 30.28
C PHE A 17 35.07 10.83 29.75
N ASN A 18 34.51 12.01 30.05
CA ASN A 18 33.26 12.47 29.51
C ASN A 18 33.54 13.65 28.55
N PRO A 19 33.42 13.46 27.23
CA PRO A 19 33.70 14.52 26.25
C PRO A 19 32.70 15.69 26.28
N ASN A 20 31.60 15.58 27.04
CA ASN A 20 30.58 16.60 27.19
C ASN A 20 30.71 17.45 28.44
N ASP A 21 31.69 17.19 29.29
CA ASP A 21 31.92 18.01 30.47
C ASP A 21 32.55 19.36 30.07
N ASP A 22 32.06 20.45 30.66
CA ASP A 22 32.61 21.80 30.47
C ASP A 22 34.00 21.87 31.17
N PHE A 23 35.05 21.70 30.37
CA PHE A 23 36.44 21.65 30.88
C PHE A 23 36.97 23.03 31.23
N SER A 24 37.45 23.20 32.46
CA SER A 24 38.33 24.30 32.78
C SER A 24 39.73 24.05 32.18
N ILE A 25 40.40 25.11 31.78
CA ILE A 25 41.76 25.06 31.18
C ILE A 25 42.79 24.35 32.06
N GLU A 26 42.48 24.15 33.35
CA GLU A 26 43.35 23.51 34.34
C GLU A 26 43.06 22.01 34.53
N ASP A 27 42.02 21.46 33.85
CA ASP A 27 41.63 20.07 33.99
C ASP A 27 42.61 19.12 33.29
N THR A 28 42.99 18.03 33.94
CA THR A 28 43.85 16.99 33.38
C THR A 28 43.31 16.41 32.08
N ASN A 29 41.98 16.31 31.96
CA ASN A 29 41.31 15.83 30.78
C ASN A 29 41.51 16.75 29.58
N HIS A 30 41.43 18.05 29.81
CA HIS A 30 41.69 19.06 28.75
C HIS A 30 43.13 19.02 28.25
N GLN A 31 44.09 18.78 29.13
CA GLN A 31 45.49 18.62 28.76
C GLN A 31 45.73 17.33 27.98
N MET A 32 45.05 16.25 28.30
CA MET A 32 45.11 14.99 27.58
C MET A 32 44.52 15.16 26.17
N HIS A 33 43.37 15.78 26.06
CA HIS A 33 42.73 16.08 24.78
C HIS A 33 43.66 16.88 23.86
N LYS A 34 44.30 17.94 24.33
CA LYS A 34 45.27 18.73 23.54
C LYS A 34 46.54 17.99 23.15
N ASN A 35 46.90 16.92 23.82
CA ASN A 35 48.17 16.22 23.61
C ASN A 35 48.02 14.84 22.95
N TRP A 36 46.84 14.50 22.39
CA TRP A 36 46.58 13.20 21.78
C TRP A 36 47.66 12.75 20.77
N GLN A 37 48.21 13.65 19.95
CA GLN A 37 49.28 13.34 19.03
C GLN A 37 50.60 12.91 19.71
N ARG A 38 50.86 13.41 20.94
CA ARG A 38 52.00 12.97 21.73
C ARG A 38 51.82 11.56 22.24
N PHE A 39 50.58 11.20 22.60
CA PHE A 39 50.24 9.83 22.99
C PHE A 39 50.39 8.85 21.84
N LEU A 40 49.90 9.20 20.64
CA LEU A 40 50.12 8.40 19.43
C LEU A 40 51.61 8.16 19.17
N LYS A 41 52.42 9.23 19.17
CA LYS A 41 53.87 9.12 18.96
C LYS A 41 54.59 8.34 20.06
N ALA A 42 54.01 8.28 21.25
CA ALA A 42 54.53 7.47 22.36
C ALA A 42 54.12 5.99 22.28
N GLY A 43 53.27 5.61 21.28
CA GLY A 43 52.86 4.23 21.03
C GLY A 43 51.63 3.76 21.81
N PHE A 44 50.81 4.69 22.29
CA PHE A 44 49.54 4.35 22.91
C PHE A 44 48.53 3.91 21.82
N ASP A 45 47.58 3.07 22.23
CA ASP A 45 46.55 2.59 21.30
C ASP A 45 45.72 3.72 20.73
N ALA A 46 45.71 3.82 19.42
CA ALA A 46 45.01 4.88 18.70
C ALA A 46 43.50 4.83 18.88
N THR A 47 42.91 3.62 19.04
CA THR A 47 41.48 3.45 19.32
C THR A 47 41.10 3.99 20.70
N SER A 48 41.93 3.77 21.72
CA SER A 48 41.72 4.34 23.03
C SER A 48 41.83 5.87 23.01
N ILE A 49 42.73 6.41 22.21
CA ILE A 49 42.92 7.87 22.07
C ILE A 49 41.65 8.54 21.46
N THR A 50 40.98 7.89 20.50
CA THR A 50 39.74 8.48 19.87
C THR A 50 38.63 8.70 20.90
N LYS A 51 38.58 7.95 21.99
CA LYS A 51 37.60 8.11 23.07
C LYS A 51 37.74 9.45 23.81
N MET A 52 38.91 10.08 23.74
CA MET A 52 39.21 11.39 24.38
C MET A 52 39.03 12.57 23.43
N MET A 53 38.78 12.32 22.18
CA MET A 53 38.72 13.37 21.16
C MET A 53 37.28 13.82 20.92
N SER A 54 37.13 15.09 20.55
CA SER A 54 35.84 15.58 20.08
C SER A 54 35.49 14.97 18.68
N PRO A 55 34.22 14.93 18.30
CA PRO A 55 33.82 14.50 16.96
C PRO A 55 34.52 15.31 15.86
N GLU A 56 34.72 16.62 16.10
CA GLU A 56 35.40 17.54 15.19
C GLU A 56 36.87 17.12 14.98
N ASP A 57 37.59 16.85 16.08
CA ASP A 57 39.00 16.43 16.01
C ASP A 57 39.13 15.05 15.35
N ILE A 58 38.23 14.11 15.65
CA ILE A 58 38.20 12.80 14.99
C ILE A 58 37.98 12.98 13.48
N TRP A 59 37.06 13.86 13.08
CA TRP A 59 36.79 14.14 11.67
C TRP A 59 38.00 14.75 10.96
N GLU A 60 38.62 15.77 11.56
CA GLU A 60 39.77 16.47 10.98
C GLU A 60 40.99 15.57 10.86
N HIS A 61 41.23 14.72 11.85
CA HIS A 61 42.43 13.87 11.95
C HIS A 61 42.18 12.41 11.60
N TYR A 62 41.05 12.08 10.99
CA TYR A 62 40.63 10.71 10.69
C TYR A 62 41.71 9.88 10.01
N ASP A 63 42.26 10.41 8.93
CA ASP A 63 43.27 9.69 8.11
C ASP A 63 44.57 9.42 8.87
N GLU A 64 44.98 10.37 9.75
CA GLU A 64 46.14 10.21 10.64
C GLU A 64 45.85 9.12 11.68
N LEU A 65 44.67 9.16 12.33
CA LEU A 65 44.25 8.17 13.33
C LEU A 65 44.19 6.75 12.74
N ILE A 66 43.61 6.60 11.55
CA ILE A 66 43.58 5.32 10.83
C ILE A 66 44.98 4.82 10.50
N ALA A 67 45.90 5.71 10.06
CA ALA A 67 47.28 5.36 9.80
C ALA A 67 48.02 4.84 11.02
N TYR A 68 47.63 5.27 12.24
CA TYR A 68 48.13 4.73 13.52
C TYR A 68 47.34 3.51 14.01
N GLY A 69 46.39 2.99 13.20
CA GLY A 69 45.67 1.77 13.53
C GLY A 69 44.39 1.95 14.38
N ALA A 70 43.87 3.19 14.48
CA ALA A 70 42.60 3.45 15.15
C ALA A 70 41.45 2.71 14.46
N LYS A 71 40.55 2.15 15.26
CA LYS A 71 39.27 1.58 14.80
C LYS A 71 38.17 2.58 15.13
N ILE A 72 37.73 3.34 14.13
CA ILE A 72 36.73 4.39 14.28
C ILE A 72 35.44 3.90 13.65
N ASP A 73 34.40 3.74 14.47
CA ASP A 73 33.05 3.51 13.99
C ASP A 73 32.39 4.87 13.64
N MET A 74 32.53 5.25 12.38
CA MET A 74 31.98 6.52 11.89
C MET A 74 30.46 6.55 11.92
N THR A 75 29.79 5.41 11.75
CA THR A 75 28.32 5.32 11.84
C THR A 75 27.85 5.65 13.26
N LYS A 76 28.51 5.07 14.26
CA LYS A 76 28.23 5.39 15.65
C LYS A 76 28.54 6.83 15.98
N LEU A 77 29.68 7.34 15.55
CA LEU A 77 30.07 8.74 15.75
C LEU A 77 29.03 9.70 15.15
N PHE A 78 28.59 9.43 13.92
CA PHE A 78 27.57 10.21 13.24
C PHE A 78 26.22 10.16 13.97
N SER A 79 25.80 8.99 14.43
CA SER A 79 24.55 8.82 15.16
C SER A 79 24.56 9.52 16.51
N ASP A 80 25.65 9.40 17.27
CA ASP A 80 25.75 9.94 18.62
C ASP A 80 25.87 11.48 18.63
N PHE A 81 26.53 12.06 17.63
CA PHE A 81 26.85 13.51 17.57
C PHE A 81 26.20 14.26 16.43
N GLY A 82 25.43 13.58 15.58
CA GLY A 82 24.91 14.09 14.32
C GLY A 82 24.21 15.45 14.37
N GLY A 83 23.47 15.75 15.45
CA GLY A 83 22.74 17.03 15.56
C GLY A 83 23.60 18.21 16.01
N LYS A 84 24.81 17.98 16.54
CA LYS A 84 25.72 19.03 17.06
C LYS A 84 26.78 19.42 16.04
N PHE A 85 27.38 18.45 15.36
CA PHE A 85 28.46 18.67 14.41
C PHE A 85 28.07 18.30 12.99
N PHE A 86 27.49 17.11 12.78
CA PHE A 86 27.04 16.64 11.47
C PHE A 86 25.65 17.18 11.16
N ASP A 87 25.49 18.50 11.05
CA ASP A 87 24.23 19.09 10.62
C ASP A 87 23.96 18.85 9.12
N LYS A 88 22.78 19.27 8.63
CA LYS A 88 22.39 19.09 7.23
C LYS A 88 23.43 19.68 6.26
N ASN A 89 23.86 20.89 6.49
CA ASN A 89 24.76 21.59 5.56
C ASN A 89 26.11 20.91 5.51
N PHE A 90 26.69 20.60 6.67
CA PHE A 90 27.94 19.85 6.76
C PHE A 90 27.84 18.49 6.09
N THR A 91 26.74 17.78 6.30
CA THR A 91 26.50 16.45 5.71
C THR A 91 26.42 16.53 4.20
N MET A 92 25.71 17.52 3.64
CA MET A 92 25.62 17.71 2.19
C MET A 92 26.95 18.07 1.56
N GLU A 93 27.72 18.98 2.18
CA GLU A 93 29.03 19.41 1.68
C GLU A 93 30.08 18.30 1.75
N ASN A 94 29.99 17.41 2.71
CA ASN A 94 30.95 16.34 2.95
C ASN A 94 30.44 14.93 2.58
N TRP A 95 29.35 14.81 1.84
CA TRP A 95 28.67 13.53 1.54
C TRP A 95 29.63 12.42 1.12
N ASP A 96 30.39 12.63 0.04
CA ASP A 96 31.28 11.63 -0.52
C ASP A 96 32.37 11.22 0.49
N LYS A 97 32.86 12.19 1.28
CA LYS A 97 33.86 11.92 2.31
C LYS A 97 33.31 11.12 3.47
N LEU A 98 32.05 11.36 3.86
CA LEU A 98 31.33 10.61 4.90
C LEU A 98 31.08 9.17 4.44
N VAL A 99 30.61 8.97 3.21
CA VAL A 99 30.43 7.64 2.61
C VAL A 99 31.77 6.88 2.53
N ASN A 100 32.84 7.53 2.04
CA ASN A 100 34.17 6.93 1.97
C ASN A 100 34.72 6.53 3.35
N ARG A 101 34.28 7.16 4.42
CA ARG A 101 34.63 6.84 5.81
C ARG A 101 33.68 5.82 6.45
N GLY A 102 32.74 5.22 5.67
CA GLY A 102 31.93 4.08 6.05
C GLY A 102 30.54 4.42 6.59
N ILE A 103 30.06 5.67 6.43
CA ILE A 103 28.67 6.01 6.79
C ILE A 103 27.77 5.62 5.62
N SER A 104 26.66 4.93 5.93
CA SER A 104 25.67 4.56 4.92
C SER A 104 25.03 5.79 4.28
N PRO A 105 24.89 5.83 2.94
CA PRO A 105 24.13 6.87 2.25
C PRO A 105 22.70 7.03 2.80
N ASP A 106 22.04 5.94 3.17
CA ASP A 106 20.67 5.96 3.74
C ASP A 106 20.61 6.72 5.07
N LEU A 107 21.61 6.52 5.93
CA LEU A 107 21.72 7.26 7.19
C LEU A 107 21.99 8.75 6.95
N LEU A 108 22.78 9.10 5.91
CA LEU A 108 23.01 10.48 5.52
C LEU A 108 21.74 11.13 4.96
N ALA A 109 20.93 10.38 4.22
CA ALA A 109 19.66 10.84 3.67
C ALA A 109 18.68 11.24 4.77
N ASP A 110 18.58 10.48 5.86
CA ASP A 110 17.76 10.84 7.02
C ASP A 110 18.12 12.20 7.61
N ARG A 111 19.39 12.54 7.60
CA ARG A 111 19.88 13.80 8.15
C ARG A 111 19.64 14.99 7.22
N CYS A 112 19.74 14.76 5.91
CA CYS A 112 19.62 15.79 4.89
C CYS A 112 18.17 16.04 4.49
N TYR A 113 17.32 15.01 4.60
CA TYR A 113 15.92 15.12 4.27
C TYR A 113 15.17 15.84 5.38
N CYS A 114 14.55 16.96 5.07
CA CYS A 114 13.57 17.59 5.93
C CYS A 114 12.32 17.92 5.11
N ASP A 115 11.15 17.76 5.74
CA ASP A 115 9.82 17.92 5.14
C ASP A 115 9.58 19.25 4.40
N TYR A 116 10.44 20.22 4.57
CA TYR A 116 10.31 21.56 3.98
C TYR A 116 10.99 21.75 2.62
N ASP A 117 11.82 20.80 2.17
CA ASP A 117 12.48 20.92 0.87
C ASP A 117 11.54 20.47 -0.26
N ARG A 118 10.67 21.39 -0.69
CA ARG A 118 9.74 21.20 -1.80
C ARG A 118 10.41 20.84 -3.13
N ASN A 119 11.72 21.05 -3.26
CA ASN A 119 12.48 20.78 -4.48
C ASN A 119 12.92 19.32 -4.64
N LEU A 120 12.74 18.46 -3.64
CA LEU A 120 13.05 17.02 -3.72
C LEU A 120 11.92 16.20 -4.41
N PHE A 121 10.82 16.85 -4.80
CA PHE A 121 9.67 16.19 -5.44
C PHE A 121 9.67 16.20 -6.97
N ASN A 122 10.64 16.80 -7.60
CA ASN A 122 10.90 16.55 -9.01
C ASN A 122 11.79 15.30 -9.10
N THR A 123 11.65 14.54 -10.16
CA THR A 123 12.52 13.41 -10.50
C THR A 123 14.00 13.71 -10.27
N ASP A 124 14.44 14.93 -10.54
CA ASP A 124 15.82 15.41 -10.30
C ASP A 124 16.28 15.28 -8.84
N GLY A 125 15.39 15.42 -7.84
CA GLY A 125 15.72 15.28 -6.42
C GLY A 125 15.94 13.84 -6.01
N PHE A 126 15.10 12.92 -6.48
CA PHE A 126 15.22 11.48 -6.19
C PHE A 126 16.39 10.86 -6.96
N GLU A 127 16.57 11.24 -8.22
CA GLU A 127 17.75 10.87 -9.03
C GLU A 127 19.04 11.28 -8.33
N GLY A 128 19.07 12.48 -7.75
CA GLY A 128 20.20 12.98 -6.99
C GLY A 128 20.52 12.11 -5.77
N LEU A 129 19.52 11.63 -5.04
CA LEU A 129 19.70 10.71 -3.89
C LEU A 129 20.21 9.34 -4.33
N LEU A 130 19.60 8.74 -5.35
CA LEU A 130 20.04 7.46 -5.90
C LEU A 130 21.45 7.55 -6.49
N ALA A 131 21.77 8.63 -7.21
CA ALA A 131 23.11 8.88 -7.74
C ALA A 131 24.16 9.01 -6.63
N LYS A 132 23.76 9.41 -5.42
CA LYS A 132 24.58 9.45 -4.20
C LYS A 132 24.62 8.13 -3.44
N GLY A 133 24.00 7.07 -3.97
CA GLY A 133 24.03 5.72 -3.41
C GLY A 133 22.98 5.44 -2.32
N VAL A 134 21.98 6.32 -2.16
CA VAL A 134 20.82 6.05 -1.29
C VAL A 134 20.00 4.94 -1.91
N SER A 135 19.51 3.99 -1.09
CA SER A 135 18.68 2.90 -1.60
C SER A 135 17.28 3.40 -2.03
N ALA A 136 16.67 2.71 -3.01
CA ALA A 136 15.33 3.05 -3.47
C ALA A 136 14.28 2.83 -2.36
N GLU A 137 14.50 1.85 -1.47
CA GLU A 137 13.70 1.62 -0.27
C GLU A 137 13.73 2.82 0.67
N LYS A 138 14.92 3.38 0.88
CA LYS A 138 15.07 4.57 1.72
C LYS A 138 14.44 5.80 1.09
N VAL A 139 14.55 5.94 -0.22
CA VAL A 139 13.85 7.02 -0.94
C VAL A 139 12.34 6.89 -0.76
N LEU A 140 11.76 5.68 -0.95
CA LEU A 140 10.34 5.45 -0.73
C LEU A 140 9.91 5.80 0.71
N GLU A 141 10.68 5.37 1.72
CA GLU A 141 10.43 5.70 3.13
C GLU A 141 10.34 7.22 3.34
N LEU A 142 11.33 7.96 2.83
CA LEU A 142 11.43 9.41 2.99
C LEU A 142 10.26 10.18 2.34
N ILE A 143 9.72 9.67 1.23
CA ILE A 143 8.64 10.36 0.49
C ILE A 143 7.25 9.81 0.77
N SER A 144 7.14 8.68 1.49
CA SER A 144 5.88 7.93 1.66
C SER A 144 4.73 8.82 2.15
N ASP A 145 4.95 9.62 3.18
CA ASP A 145 3.90 10.49 3.73
C ASP A 145 3.41 11.55 2.73
N ARG A 146 4.29 12.05 1.88
CA ARG A 146 3.90 13.01 0.83
C ARG A 146 3.25 12.32 -0.35
N LEU A 147 3.72 11.12 -0.68
CA LEU A 147 3.12 10.33 -1.75
C LEU A 147 1.68 9.98 -1.40
N LYS A 148 1.39 9.57 -0.16
CA LYS A 148 0.03 9.37 0.36
C LYS A 148 -0.85 10.61 0.23
N ASN A 149 -0.32 11.77 0.63
CA ASN A 149 -1.07 13.04 0.64
C ASN A 149 -1.33 13.61 -0.77
N ARG A 150 -0.87 12.95 -1.83
CA ARG A 150 -1.14 13.31 -3.24
C ARG A 150 -2.35 12.59 -3.83
N GLU A 151 -3.40 12.42 -3.05
CA GLU A 151 -4.63 11.71 -3.46
C GLU A 151 -5.27 12.24 -4.76
N ASP A 152 -5.06 13.52 -5.08
CA ASP A 152 -5.61 14.13 -6.30
C ASP A 152 -4.74 13.91 -7.55
N TRP A 153 -3.57 13.26 -7.41
CA TRP A 153 -2.59 13.06 -8.49
C TRP A 153 -2.15 11.59 -8.58
N PRO A 154 -3.08 10.66 -8.86
CA PRO A 154 -2.76 9.23 -8.92
C PRO A 154 -1.73 8.88 -10.00
N GLU A 155 -1.70 9.63 -11.10
CA GLU A 155 -0.70 9.45 -12.17
C GLU A 155 0.72 9.66 -11.65
N GLU A 156 0.95 10.74 -10.88
CA GLU A 156 2.27 11.00 -10.30
C GLU A 156 2.68 9.93 -9.29
N GLN A 157 1.74 9.41 -8.49
CA GLN A 157 2.02 8.33 -7.54
C GLN A 157 2.49 7.07 -8.29
N VAL A 158 1.78 6.70 -9.35
CA VAL A 158 2.12 5.54 -10.19
C VAL A 158 3.45 5.74 -10.92
N GLU A 159 3.71 6.93 -11.46
CA GLU A 159 4.98 7.27 -12.12
C GLU A 159 6.16 7.17 -11.15
N ILE A 160 6.04 7.72 -9.95
CA ILE A 160 7.11 7.68 -8.93
C ILE A 160 7.40 6.24 -8.49
N LEU A 161 6.36 5.44 -8.19
CA LEU A 161 6.53 4.04 -7.81
C LEU A 161 7.17 3.21 -8.94
N THR A 162 6.74 3.44 -10.18
CA THR A 162 7.33 2.79 -11.35
C THR A 162 8.80 3.16 -11.49
N TRP A 163 9.11 4.43 -11.36
CA TRP A 163 10.47 4.92 -11.47
C TRP A 163 11.38 4.36 -10.37
N LEU A 164 10.91 4.32 -9.11
CA LEU A 164 11.65 3.70 -8.01
C LEU A 164 11.92 2.22 -8.26
N TYR A 165 10.91 1.49 -8.75
CA TYR A 165 11.07 0.08 -9.12
C TYR A 165 12.13 -0.10 -10.21
N ASP A 166 12.09 0.72 -11.27
CA ASP A 166 13.06 0.66 -12.35
C ASP A 166 14.49 1.03 -11.90
N ASN A 167 14.62 1.70 -10.75
CA ASN A 167 15.88 2.06 -10.10
C ASN A 167 16.22 1.20 -8.88
N GLY A 168 15.64 0.01 -8.77
CA GLY A 168 16.08 -1.02 -7.83
C GLY A 168 15.18 -1.23 -6.61
N LEU A 169 14.04 -0.53 -6.48
CA LEU A 169 13.06 -0.84 -5.44
C LEU A 169 12.51 -2.26 -5.64
N PRO A 170 12.59 -3.16 -4.65
CA PRO A 170 12.01 -4.47 -4.77
C PRO A 170 10.50 -4.43 -5.04
N LYS A 171 10.02 -5.36 -5.88
CA LYS A 171 8.60 -5.46 -6.22
C LYS A 171 7.71 -5.58 -4.97
N ALA A 172 8.15 -6.37 -3.98
CA ALA A 172 7.44 -6.56 -2.73
C ALA A 172 7.17 -5.23 -2.00
N ASN A 173 8.13 -4.30 -2.00
CA ASN A 173 7.96 -3.01 -1.34
C ASN A 173 6.91 -2.12 -2.05
N VAL A 174 6.84 -2.21 -3.39
CA VAL A 174 5.79 -1.50 -4.15
C VAL A 174 4.42 -2.09 -3.82
N THR A 175 4.31 -3.41 -3.81
CA THR A 175 3.05 -4.12 -3.49
C THR A 175 2.60 -3.78 -2.07
N GLU A 176 3.49 -3.88 -1.08
CA GLU A 176 3.21 -3.53 0.32
C GLU A 176 2.75 -2.07 0.47
N TRP A 177 3.44 -1.14 -0.22
CA TRP A 177 3.06 0.27 -0.20
C TRP A 177 1.66 0.50 -0.78
N LEU A 178 1.32 -0.20 -1.87
CA LEU A 178 0.00 -0.11 -2.51
C LEU A 178 -1.09 -0.68 -1.60
N GLU A 179 -0.87 -1.83 -0.98
CA GLU A 179 -1.80 -2.46 -0.05
C GLU A 179 -2.11 -1.55 1.15
N GLU A 180 -1.10 -0.83 1.65
CA GLU A 180 -1.26 0.04 2.81
C GLU A 180 -1.84 1.43 2.47
N HIS A 181 -1.59 1.94 1.24
CA HIS A 181 -1.77 3.37 0.96
C HIS A 181 -2.52 3.69 -0.33
N ALA A 182 -2.79 2.72 -1.20
CA ALA A 182 -3.55 2.99 -2.42
C ALA A 182 -4.98 3.39 -2.06
N ASN A 183 -5.33 4.61 -2.42
CA ASN A 183 -6.70 5.11 -2.25
C ASN A 183 -7.55 4.80 -3.49
N SER A 184 -8.85 5.05 -3.38
CA SER A 184 -9.82 4.80 -4.45
C SER A 184 -9.51 5.48 -5.78
N LYS A 185 -8.93 6.69 -5.77
CA LYS A 185 -8.57 7.41 -7.00
C LYS A 185 -7.38 6.75 -7.69
N MET A 186 -6.38 6.33 -6.91
CA MET A 186 -5.22 5.62 -7.43
C MET A 186 -5.61 4.27 -8.01
N VAL A 187 -6.41 3.48 -7.29
CA VAL A 187 -6.94 2.20 -7.78
C VAL A 187 -7.74 2.40 -9.07
N ASN A 188 -8.60 3.41 -9.10
CA ASN A 188 -9.39 3.77 -10.29
C ASN A 188 -8.50 4.12 -11.50
N TYR A 189 -7.43 4.89 -11.27
CA TYR A 189 -6.46 5.22 -12.30
C TYR A 189 -5.74 3.98 -12.83
N ILE A 190 -5.24 3.13 -11.93
CA ILE A 190 -4.51 1.90 -12.28
C ILE A 190 -5.39 0.95 -13.09
N VAL A 191 -6.64 0.75 -12.67
CA VAL A 191 -7.57 -0.17 -13.33
C VAL A 191 -7.99 0.35 -14.70
N ARG A 192 -8.19 1.67 -14.87
CA ARG A 192 -8.61 2.29 -16.14
C ARG A 192 -7.47 2.51 -17.12
N SER A 193 -6.26 2.80 -16.59
CA SER A 193 -5.13 2.99 -17.47
C SER A 193 -4.71 1.64 -18.07
N ASP A 194 -4.43 1.62 -19.38
CA ASP A 194 -3.79 0.47 -20.06
C ASP A 194 -2.33 0.30 -19.68
N SER A 195 -1.93 0.90 -18.53
CA SER A 195 -0.55 0.84 -18.08
C SER A 195 -0.16 -0.59 -17.72
N ASP A 196 1.05 -0.99 -18.12
CA ASP A 196 1.65 -2.26 -17.72
C ASP A 196 1.95 -2.31 -16.19
N PHE A 197 1.66 -1.22 -15.47
CA PHE A 197 1.85 -1.11 -14.02
C PHE A 197 1.13 -2.24 -13.28
N TYR A 198 -0.12 -2.46 -13.60
CA TYR A 198 -0.96 -3.52 -13.06
C TYR A 198 -0.32 -4.91 -13.22
N LYS A 199 0.15 -5.26 -14.43
CA LYS A 199 0.81 -6.56 -14.69
C LYS A 199 2.19 -6.65 -14.04
N LYS A 200 2.88 -5.51 -13.96
CA LYS A 200 4.23 -5.41 -13.45
C LYS A 200 4.29 -5.70 -11.95
N PHE A 201 3.26 -5.31 -11.20
CA PHE A 201 3.22 -5.42 -9.74
C PHE A 201 2.31 -6.52 -9.19
N ASP A 202 1.83 -7.47 -10.03
CA ASP A 202 0.90 -8.54 -9.65
C ASP A 202 -0.30 -8.03 -8.85
N MET A 203 -0.83 -6.86 -9.27
CA MET A 203 -2.00 -6.24 -8.66
C MET A 203 -3.30 -7.02 -8.96
N GLU A 204 -3.17 -8.31 -9.25
CA GLU A 204 -4.27 -9.27 -9.24
C GLU A 204 -4.72 -9.60 -7.82
N ASP A 205 -4.17 -8.89 -6.83
CA ASP A 205 -4.55 -9.07 -5.44
C ASP A 205 -5.99 -8.59 -5.25
N ASP A 206 -6.81 -9.48 -4.72
CA ASP A 206 -8.24 -9.31 -4.48
C ASP A 206 -8.55 -7.96 -3.82
N HIS A 207 -7.68 -7.48 -2.93
CA HIS A 207 -7.88 -6.22 -2.20
C HIS A 207 -7.94 -4.98 -3.11
N THR A 208 -7.08 -4.88 -4.13
CA THR A 208 -7.07 -3.70 -5.03
C THR A 208 -8.33 -3.65 -5.88
N PHE A 209 -8.79 -4.81 -6.37
CA PHE A 209 -10.03 -4.91 -7.12
C PHE A 209 -11.25 -4.72 -6.24
N ASP A 210 -11.23 -5.24 -5.02
CA ASP A 210 -12.28 -5.05 -4.03
C ASP A 210 -12.51 -3.57 -3.73
N CYS A 211 -11.44 -2.79 -3.51
CA CYS A 211 -11.55 -1.34 -3.33
C CYS A 211 -12.14 -0.64 -4.56
N TRP A 212 -11.76 -1.05 -5.77
CA TRP A 212 -12.31 -0.48 -6.98
C TRP A 212 -13.79 -0.83 -7.17
N LEU A 213 -14.15 -2.10 -6.93
CA LEU A 213 -15.52 -2.60 -7.03
C LEU A 213 -16.44 -1.93 -6.01
N ASP A 214 -16.00 -1.78 -4.76
CA ASP A 214 -16.77 -1.13 -3.70
C ASP A 214 -17.18 0.31 -4.08
N ILE A 215 -16.33 1.03 -4.80
CA ILE A 215 -16.59 2.42 -5.18
C ILE A 215 -17.33 2.54 -6.51
N ASN A 216 -16.98 1.70 -7.49
CA ASN A 216 -17.43 1.87 -8.87
C ASN A 216 -18.45 0.80 -9.32
N GLY A 217 -18.46 -0.35 -8.63
CA GLY A 217 -19.23 -1.52 -9.05
C GLY A 217 -20.74 -1.26 -9.07
N TYR A 218 -21.26 -0.46 -8.15
CA TYR A 218 -22.68 -0.10 -8.12
C TYR A 218 -23.18 0.61 -9.36
N GLN A 219 -22.32 1.35 -10.08
CA GLN A 219 -22.71 2.04 -11.31
C GLN A 219 -23.13 1.08 -12.42
N TYR A 220 -22.55 -0.13 -12.45
CA TYR A 220 -22.84 -1.15 -13.46
C TYR A 220 -24.16 -1.87 -13.23
N PHE A 221 -24.79 -1.68 -12.07
CA PHE A 221 -26.14 -2.18 -11.86
C PHE A 221 -27.23 -1.18 -12.30
N ASN A 222 -26.88 0.10 -12.45
CA ASN A 222 -27.86 1.17 -12.64
C ASN A 222 -27.58 2.13 -13.80
N GLU A 223 -26.33 2.52 -14.00
CA GLU A 223 -25.99 3.68 -14.85
C GLU A 223 -25.16 3.31 -16.06
N LYS A 224 -24.47 2.17 -16.03
CA LYS A 224 -23.52 1.75 -17.05
C LYS A 224 -23.83 0.36 -17.55
N GLU A 225 -23.46 0.10 -18.80
CA GLU A 225 -23.54 -1.23 -19.37
C GLU A 225 -22.35 -2.10 -18.89
N LEU A 226 -22.58 -3.41 -18.69
CA LEU A 226 -21.52 -4.36 -18.32
C LEU A 226 -20.43 -4.44 -19.39
N SER A 227 -20.74 -4.13 -20.65
CA SER A 227 -19.77 -4.01 -21.74
C SER A 227 -18.76 -2.87 -21.55
N GLU A 228 -19.04 -1.91 -20.66
CA GLU A 228 -18.15 -0.80 -20.32
C GLU A 228 -17.21 -1.10 -19.15
N LEU A 229 -17.27 -2.32 -18.58
CA LEU A 229 -16.33 -2.73 -17.54
C LEU A 229 -14.88 -2.60 -18.05
N PRO A 230 -13.96 -2.09 -17.23
CA PRO A 230 -12.55 -2.08 -17.59
C PRO A 230 -12.06 -3.49 -17.92
N ASN A 231 -11.18 -3.63 -18.91
CA ASN A 231 -10.69 -4.93 -19.39
C ASN A 231 -10.11 -5.85 -18.28
N LYS A 232 -9.81 -5.29 -17.11
CA LYS A 232 -9.22 -6.01 -15.97
C LYS A 232 -10.26 -6.49 -14.96
N ILE A 233 -11.51 -6.05 -15.10
CA ILE A 233 -12.63 -6.45 -14.26
C ILE A 233 -13.54 -7.34 -15.07
N SER A 234 -13.65 -8.60 -14.69
CA SER A 234 -14.61 -9.51 -15.31
C SER A 234 -16.00 -9.31 -14.70
N VAL A 235 -17.03 -9.69 -15.46
CA VAL A 235 -18.40 -9.72 -14.97
C VAL A 235 -18.53 -10.67 -13.78
N ASP A 236 -17.81 -11.79 -13.81
CA ASP A 236 -17.77 -12.75 -12.68
C ASP A 236 -17.19 -12.12 -11.40
N MET A 237 -16.12 -11.32 -11.50
CA MET A 237 -15.59 -10.58 -10.34
C MET A 237 -16.64 -9.65 -9.76
N LEU A 238 -17.33 -8.87 -10.60
CA LEU A 238 -18.40 -7.96 -10.16
C LEU A 238 -19.54 -8.72 -9.47
N ILE A 239 -20.03 -9.80 -10.08
CA ILE A 239 -21.13 -10.60 -9.53
C ILE A 239 -20.75 -11.32 -8.25
N ASN A 240 -19.51 -11.81 -8.12
CA ASN A 240 -19.07 -12.53 -6.93
C ASN A 240 -18.75 -11.59 -5.76
N PHE A 241 -18.37 -10.34 -6.04
CA PHE A 241 -18.08 -9.35 -5.01
C PHE A 241 -19.34 -8.90 -4.24
N PHE A 242 -20.41 -8.61 -4.97
CA PHE A 242 -21.66 -8.15 -4.33
C PHE A 242 -22.59 -9.31 -3.96
N SER A 243 -23.26 -9.19 -2.80
CA SER A 243 -24.36 -10.10 -2.49
C SER A 243 -25.51 -9.93 -3.48
N MET A 244 -26.28 -11.00 -3.71
CA MET A 244 -27.46 -10.94 -4.60
C MET A 244 -28.44 -9.86 -4.18
N LYS A 245 -28.60 -9.65 -2.86
CA LYS A 245 -29.44 -8.58 -2.33
C LYS A 245 -28.96 -7.21 -2.73
N ASN A 246 -27.65 -6.96 -2.64
CA ASN A 246 -27.05 -5.69 -3.06
C ASN A 246 -27.24 -5.46 -4.56
N ILE A 247 -27.11 -6.49 -5.38
CA ILE A 247 -27.33 -6.39 -6.83
C ILE A 247 -28.76 -5.94 -7.11
N ILE A 248 -29.75 -6.66 -6.54
CA ILE A 248 -31.18 -6.37 -6.73
C ILE A 248 -31.52 -4.94 -6.26
N ASP A 249 -31.07 -4.57 -5.06
CA ASP A 249 -31.40 -3.26 -4.48
C ASP A 249 -30.77 -2.09 -5.27
N ASN A 250 -29.61 -2.31 -5.89
CA ASN A 250 -28.97 -1.29 -6.73
C ASN A 250 -29.49 -1.25 -8.17
N CYS A 251 -30.19 -2.27 -8.65
CA CYS A 251 -30.87 -2.24 -9.95
C CYS A 251 -32.18 -1.44 -9.93
N SER A 252 -32.51 -0.74 -8.87
CA SER A 252 -33.80 -0.11 -8.63
C SER A 252 -34.25 0.92 -9.68
N LEU A 253 -33.33 1.58 -10.40
CA LEU A 253 -33.68 2.60 -11.43
C LEU A 253 -34.21 2.00 -12.73
N TYR A 254 -33.64 0.89 -13.18
CA TYR A 254 -34.00 0.25 -14.46
C TYR A 254 -34.60 -1.14 -14.28
N GLY A 255 -34.67 -1.61 -13.03
CA GLY A 255 -35.12 -2.96 -12.67
C GLY A 255 -34.05 -4.04 -12.89
N PHE A 256 -34.17 -5.13 -12.15
CA PHE A 256 -33.25 -6.25 -12.23
C PHE A 256 -33.30 -6.94 -13.62
N GLY A 257 -34.47 -6.97 -14.28
CA GLY A 257 -34.60 -7.51 -15.63
C GLY A 257 -33.76 -6.77 -16.70
N ALA A 258 -33.55 -5.45 -16.52
CA ALA A 258 -32.66 -4.70 -17.42
C ALA A 258 -31.19 -5.11 -17.23
N PHE A 259 -30.76 -5.27 -15.99
CA PHE A 259 -29.44 -5.80 -15.66
C PHE A 259 -29.23 -7.22 -16.22
N ILE A 260 -30.22 -8.12 -16.07
CA ILE A 260 -30.18 -9.47 -16.67
C ILE A 260 -30.01 -9.38 -18.20
N SER A 261 -30.75 -8.49 -18.85
CA SER A 261 -30.62 -8.30 -20.30
C SER A 261 -29.21 -7.92 -20.71
N ASP A 262 -28.56 -7.04 -19.94
CA ASP A 262 -27.19 -6.62 -20.21
C ASP A 262 -26.17 -7.72 -19.88
N TYR A 263 -26.39 -8.47 -18.81
CA TYR A 263 -25.61 -9.64 -18.42
C TYR A 263 -25.59 -10.72 -19.52
N LEU A 264 -26.75 -10.97 -20.15
CA LEU A 264 -26.83 -11.91 -21.26
C LEU A 264 -26.16 -11.38 -22.54
N LYS A 265 -26.19 -10.06 -22.80
CA LYS A 265 -25.52 -9.45 -23.97
C LYS A 265 -24.00 -9.63 -23.94
N VAL A 266 -23.39 -9.60 -22.76
CA VAL A 266 -21.95 -9.82 -22.62
C VAL A 266 -21.55 -11.31 -22.66
N GLY A 267 -22.52 -12.20 -22.85
CA GLY A 267 -22.30 -13.62 -23.10
C GLY A 267 -22.33 -14.51 -21.86
N GLU A 268 -22.74 -13.96 -20.73
CA GLU A 268 -22.84 -14.70 -19.47
C GLU A 268 -24.08 -15.61 -19.40
N SER A 269 -24.02 -16.64 -18.56
CA SER A 269 -25.11 -17.60 -18.41
C SER A 269 -26.11 -17.18 -17.35
N ILE A 270 -27.40 -17.11 -17.71
CA ILE A 270 -28.47 -16.84 -16.74
C ILE A 270 -28.48 -17.85 -15.58
N ASP A 271 -28.07 -19.09 -15.81
CA ASP A 271 -28.03 -20.14 -14.80
C ASP A 271 -26.98 -19.85 -13.72
N THR A 272 -25.89 -19.16 -14.06
CA THR A 272 -24.89 -18.72 -13.07
C THR A 272 -25.52 -17.73 -12.09
N LEU A 273 -26.22 -16.71 -12.61
CA LEU A 273 -26.89 -15.69 -11.80
C LEU A 273 -28.05 -16.31 -10.99
N ALA A 274 -28.83 -17.19 -11.60
CA ALA A 274 -29.93 -17.91 -10.95
C ALA A 274 -29.45 -18.80 -9.81
N LYS A 275 -28.31 -19.48 -9.99
CA LYS A 275 -27.70 -20.29 -8.93
C LYS A 275 -27.26 -19.44 -7.75
N LYS A 276 -26.58 -18.32 -8.01
CA LYS A 276 -26.19 -17.37 -6.96
C LYS A 276 -27.43 -16.85 -6.21
N PHE A 277 -28.51 -16.51 -6.92
CA PHE A 277 -29.76 -16.10 -6.31
C PHE A 277 -30.32 -17.19 -5.37
N MET A 278 -30.35 -18.44 -5.83
CA MET A 278 -30.88 -19.55 -5.02
C MET A 278 -30.00 -19.89 -3.82
N ASP A 279 -28.69 -19.74 -3.95
CA ASP A 279 -27.73 -20.00 -2.86
C ASP A 279 -27.81 -18.92 -1.76
N GLU A 280 -28.08 -17.66 -2.11
CA GLU A 280 -28.07 -16.53 -1.16
C GLU A 280 -29.47 -16.12 -0.66
N ILE A 281 -30.48 -16.21 -1.49
CA ILE A 281 -31.85 -15.76 -1.18
C ILE A 281 -32.82 -16.95 -1.10
N GLY A 282 -32.80 -17.79 -2.12
CA GLY A 282 -33.73 -18.92 -2.22
C GLY A 282 -35.17 -18.51 -2.54
N TYR A 283 -36.12 -19.36 -2.20
CA TYR A 283 -37.54 -19.05 -2.36
C TYR A 283 -38.03 -18.09 -1.27
N SER A 284 -38.35 -16.86 -1.66
CA SER A 284 -38.71 -15.77 -0.75
C SER A 284 -40.13 -15.25 -1.04
N SER A 285 -40.88 -14.93 0.00
CA SER A 285 -42.17 -14.23 -0.08
C SER A 285 -41.99 -12.69 -0.09
N ASN A 286 -40.77 -12.20 0.05
CA ASN A 286 -40.49 -10.76 -0.07
C ASN A 286 -40.81 -10.30 -1.49
N PRO A 287 -41.60 -9.22 -1.67
CA PRO A 287 -41.98 -8.77 -3.01
C PRO A 287 -40.82 -8.51 -3.96
N SER A 288 -39.76 -7.83 -3.50
CA SER A 288 -38.59 -7.50 -4.33
C SER A 288 -37.81 -8.77 -4.75
N ASP A 289 -37.66 -9.72 -3.85
CA ASP A 289 -36.97 -10.98 -4.14
C ASP A 289 -37.79 -11.86 -5.10
N SER A 290 -39.14 -11.85 -4.91
CA SER A 290 -40.07 -12.54 -5.78
C SER A 290 -40.11 -12.00 -7.19
N ASP A 291 -40.03 -10.68 -7.34
CA ASP A 291 -39.98 -9.99 -8.63
C ASP A 291 -38.66 -10.33 -9.36
N ALA A 292 -37.53 -10.25 -8.64
CA ALA A 292 -36.23 -10.62 -9.16
C ALA A 292 -36.15 -12.11 -9.58
N MET A 293 -36.77 -13.01 -8.82
CA MET A 293 -36.87 -14.42 -9.20
C MET A 293 -37.69 -14.58 -10.50
N LEU A 294 -38.78 -13.84 -10.63
CA LEU A 294 -39.61 -13.86 -11.84
C LEU A 294 -38.80 -13.39 -13.07
N ASP A 295 -38.01 -12.33 -12.93
CA ASP A 295 -37.12 -11.86 -13.97
C ASP A 295 -36.11 -12.94 -14.44
N LEU A 296 -35.54 -13.72 -13.48
CA LEU A 296 -34.64 -14.83 -13.81
C LEU A 296 -35.34 -15.94 -14.61
N VAL A 297 -36.56 -16.33 -14.21
CA VAL A 297 -37.30 -17.37 -14.94
C VAL A 297 -37.78 -16.88 -16.30
N TRP A 298 -38.19 -15.62 -16.45
CA TRP A 298 -38.49 -15.01 -17.75
C TRP A 298 -37.28 -14.96 -18.68
N ALA A 299 -36.11 -14.74 -18.12
CA ALA A 299 -34.85 -14.76 -18.85
C ALA A 299 -34.38 -16.17 -19.26
N GLY A 300 -35.09 -17.21 -18.81
CA GLY A 300 -34.85 -18.60 -19.21
C GLY A 300 -33.94 -19.38 -18.25
N ALA A 301 -33.86 -18.99 -16.98
CA ALA A 301 -33.17 -19.80 -15.97
C ALA A 301 -33.70 -21.23 -15.92
N SER A 302 -32.80 -22.21 -15.79
CA SER A 302 -33.15 -23.63 -15.77
C SER A 302 -34.09 -23.97 -14.62
N VAL A 303 -35.13 -24.77 -14.89
CA VAL A 303 -36.06 -25.27 -13.87
C VAL A 303 -35.39 -26.19 -12.84
N ASP A 304 -34.22 -26.73 -13.16
CA ASP A 304 -33.41 -27.51 -12.21
C ASP A 304 -32.76 -26.60 -11.15
N ILE A 305 -32.66 -25.29 -11.42
CA ILE A 305 -32.13 -24.28 -10.51
C ILE A 305 -33.28 -23.54 -9.82
N ILE A 306 -34.20 -22.97 -10.60
CA ILE A 306 -35.39 -22.29 -10.11
C ILE A 306 -36.62 -23.03 -10.63
N ASP A 307 -37.29 -23.75 -9.72
CA ASP A 307 -38.58 -24.43 -10.03
C ASP A 307 -39.76 -23.51 -9.67
N PRO A 308 -40.40 -22.88 -10.65
CA PRO A 308 -41.56 -22.01 -10.39
C PRO A 308 -42.73 -22.68 -9.69
N ALA A 309 -42.98 -23.97 -9.97
CA ALA A 309 -44.06 -24.70 -9.31
C ALA A 309 -43.74 -24.95 -7.83
N LYS A 310 -42.47 -25.22 -7.52
CA LYS A 310 -41.99 -25.32 -6.13
C LYS A 310 -42.09 -23.99 -5.41
N TYR A 311 -41.76 -22.87 -6.10
CA TYR A 311 -41.91 -21.54 -5.54
C TYR A 311 -43.31 -21.30 -5.03
N LEU A 312 -44.37 -21.47 -5.83
CA LEU A 312 -45.77 -21.29 -5.42
C LEU A 312 -46.25 -22.22 -4.28
N ASN A 313 -45.53 -23.31 -4.05
CA ASN A 313 -45.85 -24.22 -2.95
C ASN A 313 -45.20 -23.81 -1.63
N LEU A 314 -44.13 -23.05 -1.68
CA LEU A 314 -43.30 -22.70 -0.53
C LEU A 314 -43.55 -21.27 -0.02
N VAL A 315 -43.92 -20.34 -0.91
CA VAL A 315 -44.09 -18.94 -0.55
C VAL A 315 -45.49 -18.62 -0.05
N ASP A 316 -45.57 -17.64 0.82
CA ASP A 316 -46.85 -17.07 1.27
C ASP A 316 -47.32 -16.01 0.27
N VAL A 317 -48.14 -16.42 -0.65
CA VAL A 317 -48.66 -15.57 -1.73
C VAL A 317 -49.37 -14.31 -1.20
N SER A 318 -49.94 -14.33 0.02
CA SER A 318 -50.59 -13.17 0.61
C SER A 318 -49.65 -12.02 0.95
N GLN A 319 -48.35 -12.26 0.93
CA GLN A 319 -47.31 -11.23 1.13
C GLN A 319 -46.87 -10.56 -0.15
N LEU A 320 -47.23 -11.12 -1.31
CA LEU A 320 -46.93 -10.52 -2.61
C LEU A 320 -47.84 -9.31 -2.86
N THR A 321 -47.33 -8.31 -3.55
CA THR A 321 -48.20 -7.23 -4.07
C THR A 321 -49.07 -7.76 -5.20
N ASP A 322 -50.23 -7.11 -5.43
CA ASP A 322 -51.12 -7.48 -6.51
C ASP A 322 -50.38 -7.53 -7.87
N TYR A 323 -49.54 -6.57 -8.12
CA TYR A 323 -48.71 -6.51 -9.32
C TYR A 323 -47.84 -7.75 -9.50
N ILE A 324 -47.10 -8.15 -8.47
CA ILE A 324 -46.20 -9.31 -8.55
C ILE A 324 -46.99 -10.61 -8.66
N ALA A 325 -48.12 -10.72 -7.95
CA ALA A 325 -49.01 -11.87 -8.07
C ALA A 325 -49.58 -11.99 -9.50
N GLU A 326 -49.99 -10.88 -10.12
CA GLU A 326 -50.46 -10.83 -11.50
C GLU A 326 -49.34 -11.19 -12.50
N SER A 327 -48.13 -10.68 -12.30
CA SER A 327 -46.96 -11.01 -13.13
C SER A 327 -46.59 -12.50 -13.08
N TRP A 328 -46.68 -13.12 -11.89
CA TRP A 328 -46.50 -14.57 -11.76
C TRP A 328 -47.66 -15.34 -12.40
N TYR A 329 -48.88 -14.84 -12.28
CA TYR A 329 -50.04 -15.43 -12.96
C TYR A 329 -49.79 -15.48 -14.48
N ASP A 330 -49.43 -14.35 -15.08
CA ASP A 330 -49.10 -14.26 -16.51
C ASP A 330 -48.02 -15.23 -16.94
N TYR A 331 -46.93 -15.35 -16.14
CA TYR A 331 -45.89 -16.31 -16.43
C TYR A 331 -46.41 -17.74 -16.45
N PHE A 332 -47.14 -18.15 -15.47
CA PHE A 332 -47.68 -19.52 -15.37
C PHE A 332 -48.69 -19.80 -16.46
N GLU A 333 -49.53 -18.84 -16.81
CA GLU A 333 -50.47 -18.95 -17.94
C GLU A 333 -49.74 -19.12 -19.27
N CYS A 334 -48.75 -18.29 -19.55
CA CYS A 334 -47.90 -18.37 -20.74
C CYS A 334 -47.15 -19.68 -20.88
N GLN A 335 -46.71 -20.25 -19.77
CA GLN A 335 -45.96 -21.53 -19.73
C GLN A 335 -46.89 -22.76 -19.62
N ASN A 336 -48.24 -22.58 -19.67
CA ASN A 336 -49.26 -23.64 -19.58
C ASN A 336 -49.18 -24.51 -18.35
N TYR A 337 -48.89 -23.92 -17.19
CA TYR A 337 -48.95 -24.64 -15.91
C TYR A 337 -50.40 -25.03 -15.52
N ASP A 338 -50.52 -26.01 -14.59
CA ASP A 338 -51.81 -26.50 -14.11
C ASP A 338 -52.66 -25.37 -13.50
N SER A 339 -53.91 -25.26 -13.95
CA SER A 339 -54.87 -24.25 -13.47
C SER A 339 -55.11 -24.30 -11.93
N GLN A 340 -54.92 -25.45 -11.27
CA GLN A 340 -55.00 -25.56 -9.82
C GLN A 340 -53.83 -24.84 -9.14
N LEU A 341 -52.65 -24.90 -9.72
CA LEU A 341 -51.46 -24.17 -9.24
C LEU A 341 -51.66 -22.66 -9.38
N ILE A 342 -52.10 -22.22 -10.56
CA ILE A 342 -52.36 -20.81 -10.86
C ILE A 342 -53.46 -20.23 -9.97
N SER A 343 -54.49 -21.01 -9.61
CA SER A 343 -55.58 -20.55 -8.76
C SER A 343 -55.15 -20.06 -7.37
N LYS A 344 -53.96 -20.40 -6.91
CA LYS A 344 -53.39 -19.87 -5.66
C LYS A 344 -53.13 -18.37 -5.73
N LEU A 345 -52.72 -17.87 -6.90
CA LEU A 345 -52.43 -16.44 -7.14
C LEU A 345 -53.72 -15.60 -7.22
N LEU A 346 -54.85 -16.21 -7.59
CA LEU A 346 -56.13 -15.53 -7.75
C LEU A 346 -56.95 -15.43 -6.44
N LYS A 347 -56.49 -15.99 -5.34
CA LYS A 347 -57.20 -16.03 -4.06
C LYS A 347 -56.80 -14.92 -3.08
N GLN A 348 -56.18 -13.87 -3.56
CA GLN A 348 -55.89 -12.68 -2.74
C GLN A 348 -57.07 -11.78 -2.55
#